data_340b0fed608f61f3d64e901749c39026
#
_entry.id   340b0fed608f61f3d64e901749c39026
#
_cell.length_a   1.000
_cell.length_b   1.000
_cell.length_c   1.000
_cell.angle_alpha   90.00
_cell.angle_beta   90.00
_cell.angle_gamma   90.00
#
_symmetry.space_group_name_H-M   'P 1'
#
loop_
_entity.id
_entity.type
_entity.pdbx_description
1 polymer ?
#
loop_
_entity_poly.entity_id
_entity_poly.type
_entity_poly.pdbx_seq_one_letter_code
_entity_poly.pdbx_strand_id
1 'polypeptide(L)'
;MATKKLEFAKNAKRQYKTMESTQNVFKKKSIQELQKTLGVKNPMVVPVLSKIVVNMGVKNALIDKKNIEKANTILTQITGQKPKVTIAKKAISGFKLRQGDQIGVMVTLRGKKMYDFFTKLVTIILPRFRDFHGVRKESFDGHGNYTLGLVESSVFPEIDIGKVDTIQGLEITIVTTAKDDKSGFALLKTLGMPFAF
;
A
#
# COMPACT_ATOMS: atom_id res chain seq x y z
N MET A 1 -9.45 -32.80 -20.62
CA MET A 1 -9.25 -31.34 -20.39
C MET A 1 -10.15 -30.74 -19.30
N ALA A 2 -11.34 -31.22 -19.06
CA ALA A 2 -12.28 -30.70 -18.04
C ALA A 2 -11.82 -30.93 -16.59
N THR A 3 -11.18 -32.05 -16.29
CA THR A 3 -10.69 -32.40 -14.93
C THR A 3 -9.60 -31.47 -14.41
N LYS A 4 -8.65 -31.03 -15.23
CA LYS A 4 -7.62 -30.06 -14.84
C LYS A 4 -8.18 -28.67 -14.51
N LYS A 5 -9.21 -28.21 -15.24
CA LYS A 5 -9.89 -26.92 -14.94
C LYS A 5 -10.63 -26.97 -13.59
N LEU A 6 -11.22 -28.11 -13.25
CA LEU A 6 -11.91 -28.31 -11.97
C LEU A 6 -10.93 -28.37 -10.78
N GLU A 7 -9.75 -28.97 -10.95
CA GLU A 7 -8.71 -28.95 -9.91
C GLU A 7 -8.10 -27.56 -9.70
N PHE A 8 -7.86 -26.81 -10.77
CA PHE A 8 -7.41 -25.41 -10.68
C PHE A 8 -8.43 -24.54 -9.93
N ALA A 9 -9.74 -24.71 -10.24
CA ALA A 9 -10.80 -23.98 -9.56
C ALA A 9 -10.96 -24.39 -8.08
N LYS A 10 -10.75 -25.68 -7.74
CA LYS A 10 -10.76 -26.16 -6.35
C LYS A 10 -9.53 -25.66 -5.57
N ASN A 11 -8.35 -25.65 -6.18
CA ASN A 11 -7.14 -25.11 -5.56
C ASN A 11 -7.21 -23.60 -5.36
N ALA A 12 -7.73 -22.86 -6.33
CA ALA A 12 -7.99 -21.41 -6.18
C ALA A 12 -8.97 -21.16 -5.03
N LYS A 13 -10.12 -21.87 -4.97
CA LYS A 13 -11.08 -21.75 -3.86
C LYS A 13 -10.47 -22.13 -2.49
N ARG A 14 -9.59 -23.13 -2.45
CA ARG A 14 -8.86 -23.52 -1.23
C ARG A 14 -7.90 -22.43 -0.79
N GLN A 15 -7.14 -21.83 -1.71
CA GLN A 15 -6.27 -20.68 -1.43
C GLN A 15 -7.06 -19.46 -0.96
N TYR A 16 -8.19 -19.13 -1.59
CA TYR A 16 -9.08 -18.04 -1.14
C TYR A 16 -9.64 -18.29 0.27
N LYS A 17 -10.04 -19.52 0.59
CA LYS A 17 -10.55 -19.88 1.92
C LYS A 17 -9.45 -19.82 3.01
N THR A 18 -8.21 -20.17 2.64
CA THR A 18 -7.03 -20.03 3.54
C THR A 18 -6.70 -18.56 3.77
N MET A 19 -6.82 -17.69 2.75
CA MET A 19 -6.62 -16.26 2.90
C MET A 19 -7.69 -15.57 3.76
N GLU A 20 -8.96 -15.97 3.66
CA GLU A 20 -10.03 -15.46 4.54
C GLU A 20 -9.83 -15.87 6.00
N SER A 21 -9.35 -17.08 6.25
CA SER A 21 -8.99 -17.54 7.60
C SER A 21 -7.79 -16.76 8.15
N THR A 22 -6.83 -16.42 7.30
CA THR A 22 -5.62 -15.66 7.67
C THR A 22 -5.98 -14.24 8.11
N GLN A 23 -6.88 -13.55 7.39
CA GLN A 23 -7.32 -12.19 7.77
C GLN A 23 -8.03 -12.16 9.12
N ASN A 24 -8.89 -13.13 9.39
CA ASN A 24 -9.62 -13.20 10.65
C ASN A 24 -8.72 -13.62 11.83
N VAL A 25 -7.75 -14.50 11.58
CA VAL A 25 -6.73 -14.88 12.55
C VAL A 25 -5.78 -13.73 12.83
N PHE A 26 -5.34 -13.00 11.79
CA PHE A 26 -4.51 -11.79 11.92
C PHE A 26 -5.24 -10.73 12.78
N LYS A 27 -6.50 -10.41 12.44
CA LYS A 27 -7.28 -9.45 13.24
C LYS A 27 -7.42 -9.86 14.71
N LYS A 28 -7.78 -11.11 14.99
CA LYS A 28 -7.99 -11.57 16.37
C LYS A 28 -6.70 -11.59 17.17
N LYS A 29 -5.61 -12.15 16.63
CA LYS A 29 -4.31 -12.19 17.32
C LYS A 29 -3.76 -10.78 17.56
N SER A 30 -3.78 -9.91 16.53
CA SER A 30 -3.29 -8.55 16.65
C SER A 30 -4.07 -7.74 17.70
N ILE A 31 -5.39 -7.90 17.78
CA ILE A 31 -6.21 -7.21 18.79
C ILE A 31 -5.82 -7.64 20.21
N GLN A 32 -5.64 -8.94 20.46
CA GLN A 32 -5.28 -9.45 21.78
C GLN A 32 -3.86 -9.00 22.22
N GLU A 33 -2.90 -9.02 21.31
CA GLU A 33 -1.54 -8.56 21.58
C GLU A 33 -1.51 -7.04 21.82
N LEU A 34 -2.23 -6.27 21.01
CA LEU A 34 -2.33 -4.83 21.15
C LEU A 34 -3.04 -4.41 22.45
N GLN A 35 -4.08 -5.13 22.87
CA GLN A 35 -4.72 -4.88 24.15
C GLN A 35 -3.73 -5.02 25.32
N LYS A 36 -2.88 -6.04 25.29
CA LYS A 36 -1.83 -6.26 26.31
C LYS A 36 -0.76 -5.16 26.26
N THR A 37 -0.31 -4.80 25.05
CA THR A 37 0.75 -3.80 24.86
C THR A 37 0.31 -2.38 25.21
N LEU A 38 -0.93 -2.02 24.87
CA LEU A 38 -1.50 -0.69 25.12
C LEU A 38 -2.22 -0.58 26.46
N GLY A 39 -2.38 -1.68 27.20
CA GLY A 39 -3.08 -1.70 28.50
C GLY A 39 -4.57 -1.40 28.41
N VAL A 40 -5.21 -1.61 27.25
CA VAL A 40 -6.61 -1.23 26.98
C VAL A 40 -7.53 -2.43 27.16
N LYS A 41 -8.53 -2.30 28.04
CA LYS A 41 -9.52 -3.37 28.29
C LYS A 41 -10.55 -3.51 27.16
N ASN A 42 -10.96 -2.39 26.55
CA ASN A 42 -12.00 -2.39 25.51
C ASN A 42 -11.39 -2.68 24.11
N PRO A 43 -11.78 -3.79 23.43
CA PRO A 43 -11.26 -4.13 22.10
C PRO A 43 -11.63 -3.11 21.02
N MET A 44 -12.68 -2.31 21.20
CA MET A 44 -13.12 -1.30 20.23
C MET A 44 -12.22 -0.05 20.22
N VAL A 45 -11.40 0.16 21.23
CA VAL A 45 -10.44 1.28 21.32
C VAL A 45 -9.11 0.91 20.66
N VAL A 46 -8.88 -0.39 20.41
CA VAL A 46 -7.65 -0.86 19.76
C VAL A 46 -7.55 -0.30 18.35
N PRO A 47 -6.40 0.31 17.98
CA PRO A 47 -6.22 0.87 16.64
C PRO A 47 -6.26 -0.23 15.58
N VAL A 48 -6.83 0.10 14.42
CA VAL A 48 -6.91 -0.79 13.25
C VAL A 48 -6.53 -0.03 11.97
N LEU A 49 -6.18 -0.77 10.91
CA LEU A 49 -5.98 -0.17 9.59
C LEU A 49 -7.31 0.32 9.03
N SER A 50 -7.37 1.56 8.60
CA SER A 50 -8.56 2.20 8.01
C SER A 50 -8.54 2.13 6.48
N LYS A 51 -7.44 2.55 5.87
CA LYS A 51 -7.21 2.55 4.42
C LYS A 51 -5.71 2.60 4.12
N ILE A 52 -5.35 2.17 2.92
CA ILE A 52 -4.02 2.42 2.34
C ILE A 52 -4.22 3.25 1.09
N VAL A 53 -3.48 4.35 1.00
CA VAL A 53 -3.46 5.21 -0.18
C VAL A 53 -2.13 5.00 -0.88
N VAL A 54 -2.18 4.66 -2.17
CA VAL A 54 -0.99 4.56 -3.01
C VAL A 54 -1.06 5.69 -4.02
N ASN A 55 -0.07 6.56 -4.00
CA ASN A 55 0.04 7.74 -4.85
C ASN A 55 1.28 7.63 -5.73
N MET A 56 1.14 8.01 -6.99
CA MET A 56 2.24 8.05 -7.95
C MET A 56 2.20 9.40 -8.67
N GLY A 57 3.19 10.25 -8.39
CA GLY A 57 3.40 11.52 -9.08
C GLY A 57 4.13 11.28 -10.40
N VAL A 58 3.60 11.82 -11.49
CA VAL A 58 4.19 11.65 -12.83
C VAL A 58 4.82 12.96 -13.27
N LYS A 59 6.15 13.08 -13.10
CA LYS A 59 6.91 14.29 -13.38
C LYS A 59 6.76 14.77 -14.85
N ASN A 60 6.71 13.85 -15.81
CA ASN A 60 6.63 14.15 -17.23
C ASN A 60 5.19 14.12 -17.78
N ALA A 61 4.19 14.20 -16.90
CA ALA A 61 2.78 14.19 -17.29
C ALA A 61 2.38 15.37 -18.19
N LEU A 62 3.03 16.53 -18.01
CA LEU A 62 2.80 17.74 -18.78
C LEU A 62 3.36 17.67 -20.20
N ILE A 63 4.43 16.89 -20.40
CA ILE A 63 5.11 16.75 -21.69
C ILE A 63 4.36 15.73 -22.56
N ASP A 64 4.02 14.58 -21.98
CA ASP A 64 3.32 13.50 -22.68
C ASP A 64 2.24 12.87 -21.79
N LYS A 65 0.98 12.99 -22.23
CA LYS A 65 -0.19 12.40 -21.56
C LYS A 65 -0.11 10.87 -21.48
N LYS A 66 0.61 10.21 -22.39
CA LYS A 66 0.84 8.75 -22.35
C LYS A 66 1.53 8.28 -21.07
N ASN A 67 2.33 9.15 -20.42
CA ASN A 67 2.97 8.81 -19.18
C ASN A 67 1.96 8.59 -18.03
N ILE A 68 0.82 9.29 -18.06
CA ILE A 68 -0.27 9.07 -17.09
C ILE A 68 -0.97 7.74 -17.35
N GLU A 69 -1.15 7.36 -18.61
CA GLU A 69 -1.76 6.07 -18.98
C GLU A 69 -0.85 4.91 -18.58
N LYS A 70 0.48 5.04 -18.78
CA LYS A 70 1.48 4.09 -18.30
C LYS A 70 1.43 3.97 -16.78
N ALA A 71 1.44 5.08 -16.04
CA ALA A 71 1.34 5.10 -14.58
C ALA A 71 0.02 4.48 -14.08
N ASN A 72 -1.08 4.74 -14.78
CA ASN A 72 -2.39 4.14 -14.50
C ASN A 72 -2.35 2.62 -14.66
N THR A 73 -1.73 2.11 -15.72
CA THR A 73 -1.56 0.67 -15.96
C THR A 73 -0.70 0.03 -14.89
N ILE A 74 0.46 0.62 -14.57
CA ILE A 74 1.37 0.15 -13.52
C ILE A 74 0.65 0.07 -12.16
N LEU A 75 -0.05 1.15 -11.76
CA LEU A 75 -0.73 1.17 -10.48
C LEU A 75 -1.92 0.22 -10.43
N THR A 76 -2.59 -0.02 -11.57
CA THR A 76 -3.64 -1.03 -11.69
C THR A 76 -3.08 -2.45 -11.49
N GLN A 77 -1.93 -2.76 -12.07
CA GLN A 77 -1.26 -4.06 -11.91
C GLN A 77 -0.85 -4.29 -10.45
N ILE A 78 -0.26 -3.29 -9.80
CA ILE A 78 0.18 -3.38 -8.39
C ILE A 78 -1.00 -3.58 -7.44
N THR A 79 -2.09 -2.83 -7.61
CA THR A 79 -3.18 -2.75 -6.62
C THR A 79 -4.39 -3.61 -6.97
N GLY A 80 -4.51 -4.06 -8.21
CA GLY A 80 -5.71 -4.75 -8.71
C GLY A 80 -6.97 -3.87 -8.70
N GLN A 81 -6.80 -2.53 -8.72
CA GLN A 81 -7.89 -1.55 -8.73
C GLN A 81 -7.55 -0.39 -9.66
N LYS A 82 -8.53 0.05 -10.46
CA LYS A 82 -8.35 1.19 -11.38
C LYS A 82 -8.05 2.47 -10.59
N PRO A 83 -6.94 3.16 -10.86
CA PRO A 83 -6.58 4.40 -10.20
C PRO A 83 -7.46 5.58 -10.64
N LYS A 84 -7.49 6.58 -9.76
CA LYS A 84 -8.03 7.90 -10.08
C LYS A 84 -6.89 8.80 -10.53
N VAL A 85 -7.05 9.48 -11.65
CA VAL A 85 -6.13 10.53 -12.10
C VAL A 85 -6.26 11.75 -11.18
N THR A 86 -5.13 12.26 -10.70
CA THR A 86 -5.07 13.47 -9.86
C THR A 86 -4.75 14.67 -10.72
N ILE A 87 -5.46 15.78 -10.45
CA ILE A 87 -5.34 17.04 -11.18
C ILE A 87 -4.79 18.15 -10.28
N ALA A 88 -4.10 19.10 -10.86
CA ALA A 88 -3.59 20.29 -10.17
C ALA A 88 -4.75 21.17 -9.70
N LYS A 89 -4.75 21.52 -8.41
CA LYS A 89 -5.76 22.42 -7.80
C LYS A 89 -5.46 23.90 -8.04
N LYS A 90 -4.18 24.27 -8.13
CA LYS A 90 -3.69 25.63 -8.32
C LYS A 90 -2.66 25.66 -9.45
N ALA A 91 -2.59 26.77 -10.18
CA ALA A 91 -1.54 27.03 -11.15
C ALA A 91 -0.24 27.44 -10.41
N ILE A 92 0.90 26.88 -10.84
CA ILE A 92 2.22 27.19 -10.29
C ILE A 92 3.15 27.47 -11.48
N SER A 93 3.54 28.73 -11.67
CA SER A 93 4.35 29.19 -12.81
C SER A 93 5.74 28.54 -12.84
N GLY A 94 6.38 28.37 -11.68
CA GLY A 94 7.70 27.74 -11.57
C GLY A 94 7.76 26.31 -12.10
N PHE A 95 6.66 25.58 -12.07
CA PHE A 95 6.55 24.24 -12.63
C PHE A 95 5.81 24.19 -13.97
N LYS A 96 5.49 25.35 -14.57
CA LYS A 96 4.68 25.44 -15.81
C LYS A 96 3.33 24.71 -15.72
N LEU A 97 2.74 24.67 -14.50
CA LEU A 97 1.54 23.92 -14.18
C LEU A 97 0.32 24.84 -14.22
N ARG A 98 -0.73 24.41 -14.91
CA ARG A 98 -2.04 25.09 -14.93
C ARG A 98 -3.03 24.34 -14.05
N GLN A 99 -4.04 25.06 -13.56
CA GLN A 99 -5.16 24.44 -12.86
C GLN A 99 -5.89 23.46 -13.82
N GLY A 100 -6.16 22.25 -13.35
CA GLY A 100 -6.79 21.19 -14.16
C GLY A 100 -5.82 20.25 -14.85
N ASP A 101 -4.52 20.56 -14.89
CA ASP A 101 -3.52 19.65 -15.48
C ASP A 101 -3.45 18.34 -14.69
N GLN A 102 -3.32 17.24 -15.43
CA GLN A 102 -3.14 15.91 -14.86
C GLN A 102 -1.69 15.74 -14.40
N ILE A 103 -1.48 15.42 -13.12
CA ILE A 103 -0.14 15.38 -12.49
C ILE A 103 0.23 14.03 -11.89
N GLY A 104 -0.72 13.12 -11.77
CA GLY A 104 -0.44 11.82 -11.18
C GLY A 104 -1.66 10.91 -11.13
N VAL A 105 -1.48 9.78 -10.47
CA VAL A 105 -2.52 8.78 -10.26
C VAL A 105 -2.53 8.30 -8.81
N MET A 106 -3.71 8.01 -8.27
CA MET A 106 -3.88 7.61 -6.88
C MET A 106 -4.90 6.49 -6.75
N VAL A 107 -4.64 5.54 -5.83
CA VAL A 107 -5.58 4.48 -5.44
C VAL A 107 -5.78 4.50 -3.94
N THR A 108 -7.03 4.29 -3.50
CA THR A 108 -7.36 4.07 -2.09
C THR A 108 -7.86 2.65 -1.92
N LEU A 109 -7.13 1.85 -1.15
CA LEU A 109 -7.46 0.46 -0.83
C LEU A 109 -8.16 0.39 0.53
N ARG A 110 -9.21 -0.41 0.62
CA ARG A 110 -9.97 -0.67 1.86
C ARG A 110 -10.34 -2.15 1.97
N GLY A 111 -10.70 -2.58 3.17
CA GLY A 111 -11.17 -3.94 3.44
C GLY A 111 -10.16 -5.01 3.05
N LYS A 112 -10.60 -6.06 2.35
CA LYS A 112 -9.76 -7.19 1.98
C LYS A 112 -8.54 -6.79 1.15
N LYS A 113 -8.73 -5.99 0.09
CA LYS A 113 -7.64 -5.52 -0.78
C LYS A 113 -6.56 -4.76 -0.01
N MET A 114 -6.93 -4.01 1.03
CA MET A 114 -6.00 -3.29 1.89
C MET A 114 -5.10 -4.25 2.67
N TYR A 115 -5.67 -5.29 3.30
CA TYR A 115 -4.88 -6.28 4.05
C TYR A 115 -4.00 -7.13 3.12
N ASP A 116 -4.53 -7.54 1.96
CA ASP A 116 -3.77 -8.31 0.97
C ASP A 116 -2.56 -7.49 0.47
N PHE A 117 -2.77 -6.20 0.17
CA PHE A 117 -1.70 -5.28 -0.22
C PHE A 117 -0.69 -5.06 0.91
N PHE A 118 -1.15 -4.87 2.16
CA PHE A 118 -0.27 -4.71 3.32
C PHE A 118 0.60 -5.95 3.54
N THR A 119 0.01 -7.14 3.50
CA THR A 119 0.75 -8.40 3.62
C THR A 119 1.80 -8.52 2.51
N LYS A 120 1.43 -8.25 1.26
CA LYS A 120 2.35 -8.23 0.13
C LYS A 120 3.50 -7.23 0.35
N LEU A 121 3.21 -6.03 0.83
CA LEU A 121 4.19 -5.00 1.14
C LEU A 121 5.23 -5.50 2.15
N VAL A 122 4.77 -6.06 3.28
CA VAL A 122 5.64 -6.50 4.38
C VAL A 122 6.42 -7.76 4.04
N THR A 123 5.78 -8.76 3.41
CA THR A 123 6.40 -10.08 3.20
C THR A 123 7.21 -10.20 1.92
N ILE A 124 6.87 -9.45 0.88
CA ILE A 124 7.48 -9.60 -0.45
C ILE A 124 8.27 -8.36 -0.85
N ILE A 125 7.69 -7.17 -0.72
CA ILE A 125 8.23 -5.96 -1.30
C ILE A 125 9.38 -5.41 -0.46
N LEU A 126 9.15 -5.18 0.84
CA LEU A 126 10.18 -4.63 1.73
C LEU A 126 11.47 -5.47 1.75
N PRO A 127 11.44 -6.83 1.83
CA PRO A 127 12.67 -7.63 1.79
C PRO A 127 13.40 -7.62 0.44
N ARG A 128 12.76 -7.18 -0.64
CA ARG A 128 13.37 -7.11 -1.98
C ARG A 128 14.18 -5.84 -2.22
N PHE A 129 14.07 -4.84 -1.34
CA PHE A 129 14.89 -3.65 -1.45
C PHE A 129 16.36 -3.98 -1.20
N ARG A 130 17.24 -3.42 -2.03
CA ARG A 130 18.68 -3.40 -1.77
C ARG A 130 18.94 -2.61 -0.51
N ASP A 131 19.85 -3.07 0.35
CA ASP A 131 20.26 -2.40 1.59
C ASP A 131 19.09 -2.04 2.52
N PHE A 132 18.09 -2.96 2.62
CA PHE A 132 16.96 -2.76 3.51
C PHE A 132 17.38 -2.96 4.97
N HIS A 133 17.40 -1.89 5.74
CA HIS A 133 17.71 -1.87 7.18
C HIS A 133 16.49 -1.64 8.08
N GLY A 134 15.28 -1.76 7.51
CA GLY A 134 14.03 -1.43 8.18
C GLY A 134 13.46 -0.08 7.77
N VAL A 135 12.18 0.14 8.07
CA VAL A 135 11.48 1.39 7.78
C VAL A 135 11.67 2.40 8.92
N ARG A 136 11.81 3.68 8.58
CA ARG A 136 12.08 4.76 9.54
C ARG A 136 10.90 4.98 10.48
N LYS A 137 11.19 5.23 11.77
CA LYS A 137 10.17 5.55 12.78
C LYS A 137 9.63 6.99 12.66
N GLU A 138 10.38 7.88 12.05
CA GLU A 138 10.05 9.31 11.94
C GLU A 138 9.02 9.62 10.83
N SER A 139 8.61 8.63 10.05
CA SER A 139 7.65 8.79 8.95
C SER A 139 6.18 8.74 9.39
N PHE A 140 5.91 8.90 10.69
CA PHE A 140 4.57 9.12 11.24
C PHE A 140 4.20 10.61 11.16
N ASP A 141 2.90 10.89 11.08
CA ASP A 141 2.34 12.25 10.90
C ASP A 141 1.90 12.94 12.21
N GLY A 142 2.16 12.36 13.38
CA GLY A 142 1.68 12.83 14.69
C GLY A 142 0.28 12.31 15.06
N HIS A 143 -0.43 11.68 14.12
CA HIS A 143 -1.78 11.14 14.31
C HIS A 143 -1.84 9.63 14.08
N GLY A 144 -0.70 8.96 14.13
CA GLY A 144 -0.60 7.51 13.97
C GLY A 144 -0.76 6.98 12.55
N ASN A 145 -0.72 7.84 11.52
CA ASN A 145 -0.63 7.41 10.14
C ASN A 145 0.84 7.33 9.71
N TYR A 146 1.14 6.41 8.82
CA TYR A 146 2.50 6.13 8.39
C TYR A 146 2.65 6.28 6.87
N THR A 147 3.69 6.99 6.42
CA THR A 147 3.96 7.20 4.99
C THR A 147 5.32 6.62 4.62
N LEU A 148 5.34 5.84 3.54
CA LEU A 148 6.52 5.20 2.98
C LEU A 148 6.70 5.63 1.53
N GLY A 149 7.84 6.28 1.22
CA GLY A 149 8.25 6.59 -0.15
C GLY A 149 9.09 5.47 -0.74
N LEU A 150 8.73 5.02 -1.93
CA LEU A 150 9.49 4.06 -2.72
C LEU A 150 10.04 4.77 -3.96
N VAL A 151 11.35 4.69 -4.16
CA VAL A 151 12.02 5.34 -5.30
C VAL A 151 11.65 4.66 -6.62
N GLU A 152 11.47 3.34 -6.57
CA GLU A 152 11.24 2.52 -7.76
C GLU A 152 9.99 1.64 -7.64
N SER A 153 9.16 1.65 -8.67
CA SER A 153 8.03 0.74 -8.78
C SER A 153 8.42 -0.67 -9.24
N SER A 154 9.63 -0.83 -9.76
CA SER A 154 10.18 -2.11 -10.26
C SER A 154 10.33 -3.20 -9.20
N VAL A 155 10.31 -2.82 -7.92
CA VAL A 155 10.36 -3.75 -6.78
C VAL A 155 9.13 -4.66 -6.72
N PHE A 156 8.01 -4.22 -7.29
CA PHE A 156 6.78 -5.00 -7.34
C PHE A 156 6.89 -6.15 -8.36
N PRO A 157 6.62 -7.41 -7.96
CA PRO A 157 6.76 -8.57 -8.83
C PRO A 157 5.80 -8.59 -10.02
N GLU A 158 4.72 -7.80 -9.94
CA GLU A 158 3.72 -7.70 -10.99
C GLU A 158 4.17 -6.82 -12.17
N ILE A 159 5.27 -6.06 -11.96
CA ILE A 159 5.80 -5.16 -12.98
C ILE A 159 6.91 -5.87 -13.76
N ASP A 160 6.72 -5.96 -15.05
CA ASP A 160 7.73 -6.45 -15.98
C ASP A 160 8.71 -5.30 -16.31
N ILE A 161 9.93 -5.41 -15.77
CA ILE A 161 10.98 -4.39 -15.92
C ILE A 161 11.29 -4.10 -17.40
N GLY A 162 11.17 -5.12 -18.27
CA GLY A 162 11.40 -4.95 -19.72
C GLY A 162 10.36 -4.10 -20.44
N LYS A 163 9.22 -3.81 -19.82
CA LYS A 163 8.12 -3.00 -20.39
C LYS A 163 8.00 -1.60 -19.82
N VAL A 164 8.84 -1.27 -18.83
CA VAL A 164 8.79 0.03 -18.15
C VAL A 164 9.96 0.88 -18.61
N ASP A 165 9.68 1.86 -19.46
CA ASP A 165 10.69 2.77 -20.04
C ASP A 165 11.24 3.78 -19.01
N THR A 166 10.49 4.07 -17.95
CA THR A 166 10.86 5.10 -16.97
C THR A 166 10.64 4.61 -15.54
N ILE A 167 11.65 4.80 -14.71
CA ILE A 167 11.55 4.54 -13.27
C ILE A 167 10.58 5.54 -12.65
N GLN A 168 9.50 5.04 -12.06
CA GLN A 168 8.48 5.84 -11.38
C GLN A 168 8.51 5.54 -9.90
N GLY A 169 8.67 6.59 -9.09
CA GLY A 169 8.51 6.48 -7.65
C GLY A 169 7.05 6.42 -7.24
N LEU A 170 6.77 5.83 -6.10
CA LEU A 170 5.44 5.80 -5.51
C LEU A 170 5.48 6.01 -4.01
N GLU A 171 4.39 6.56 -3.49
CA GLU A 171 4.18 6.83 -2.08
C GLU A 171 3.04 5.97 -1.56
N ILE A 172 3.26 5.31 -0.44
CA ILE A 172 2.29 4.46 0.23
C ILE A 172 1.98 5.07 1.59
N THR A 173 0.76 5.58 1.76
CA THR A 173 0.28 6.11 3.04
C THR A 173 -0.66 5.11 3.69
N ILE A 174 -0.29 4.62 4.86
CA ILE A 174 -1.06 3.70 5.69
C ILE A 174 -1.81 4.53 6.72
N VAL A 175 -3.13 4.61 6.56
CA VAL A 175 -3.99 5.36 7.47
C VAL A 175 -4.58 4.40 8.50
N THR A 176 -4.39 4.74 9.78
CA THR A 176 -4.88 3.97 10.90
C THR A 176 -5.99 4.71 11.65
N THR A 177 -6.60 4.07 12.64
CA THR A 177 -7.53 4.71 13.58
C THR A 177 -6.83 5.11 14.89
N ALA A 178 -5.51 5.00 14.95
CA ALA A 178 -4.72 5.44 16.09
C ALA A 178 -4.86 6.97 16.27
N LYS A 179 -4.76 7.44 17.50
CA LYS A 179 -4.75 8.88 17.82
C LYS A 179 -3.34 9.43 17.93
N ASP A 180 -2.40 8.56 18.32
CA ASP A 180 -1.01 8.90 18.60
C ASP A 180 -0.08 7.98 17.82
N ASP A 181 1.12 8.47 17.51
CA ASP A 181 2.16 7.71 16.80
C ASP A 181 2.60 6.46 17.57
N LYS A 182 2.59 6.49 18.92
CA LYS A 182 2.92 5.35 19.77
C LYS A 182 1.97 4.18 19.54
N SER A 183 0.68 4.46 19.46
CA SER A 183 -0.35 3.43 19.22
C SER A 183 -0.35 2.96 17.76
N GLY A 184 -0.07 3.87 16.80
CA GLY A 184 0.14 3.53 15.39
C GLY A 184 1.36 2.65 15.18
N PHE A 185 2.48 2.97 15.82
CA PHE A 185 3.70 2.17 15.80
C PHE A 185 3.48 0.75 16.37
N ALA A 186 2.82 0.66 17.55
CA ALA A 186 2.50 -0.64 18.14
C ALA A 186 1.64 -1.49 17.20
N LEU A 187 0.63 -0.89 16.54
CA LEU A 187 -0.21 -1.55 15.55
C LEU A 187 0.62 -2.10 14.37
N LEU A 188 1.41 -1.26 13.70
CA LEU A 188 2.19 -1.66 12.53
C LEU A 188 3.26 -2.71 12.88
N LYS A 189 3.90 -2.59 14.06
CA LYS A 189 4.85 -3.58 14.57
C LYS A 189 4.20 -4.94 14.80
N THR A 190 3.03 -4.97 15.42
CA THR A 190 2.25 -6.21 15.66
C THR A 190 1.79 -6.84 14.33
N LEU A 191 1.52 -6.03 13.31
CA LEU A 191 1.19 -6.51 11.97
C LEU A 191 2.43 -6.98 11.18
N GLY A 192 3.63 -6.93 11.76
CA GLY A 192 4.86 -7.46 11.18
C GLY A 192 5.67 -6.45 10.37
N MET A 193 5.39 -5.15 10.48
CA MET A 193 6.19 -4.14 9.76
C MET A 193 7.61 -4.04 10.34
N PRO A 194 8.67 -4.23 9.54
CA PRO A 194 10.04 -4.23 10.00
C PRO A 194 10.57 -2.79 10.16
N PHE A 195 10.52 -2.27 11.38
CA PHE A 195 11.10 -0.96 11.70
C PHE A 195 12.62 -1.06 11.93
N ALA A 196 13.35 -0.01 11.53
CA ALA A 196 14.76 0.14 11.85
C ALA A 196 14.95 0.26 13.38
N PHE A 197 16.05 -0.30 13.87
CA PHE A 197 16.43 -0.25 15.30
C PHE A 197 16.85 1.16 15.74
#